data_7c445724520b530f2200802cee039e37
#
_entry.id   7c445724520b530f2200802cee039e37
#
_cell.length_a   1.000
_cell.length_b   1.000
_cell.length_c   1.000
_cell.angle_alpha   90.00
_cell.angle_beta   90.00
_cell.angle_gamma   90.00
#
_symmetry.space_group_name_H-M   'P 1'
#
loop_
_entity.id
_entity.type
_entity.pdbx_description
1 polymer ?
#
loop_
_entity_poly.entity_id
_entity_poly.type
_entity_poly.pdbx_seq_one_letter_code
_entity_poly.pdbx_strand_id
1 'polypeptide(L)'
;MTDAQSVDDLLSEWFDWKPISGRLNSVQRAVRKNELLVAEAGSGVVGFIHYVLHEDIIDGGPNAFISAFYVSEAERGNGIGTLLLEKAIADSLGRGAVGVETSTIHVRAKQLYERHHFKQTMGDIGEVFLELDIAEYLRVEKKGEM
;
A
#
# COMPACT_ATOMS: atom_id res chain seq x y z
N MET A 1 21.59 8.60 2.49
CA MET A 1 20.86 7.34 2.17
C MET A 1 19.70 7.69 1.25
N THR A 2 19.52 6.94 0.16
CA THR A 2 18.39 7.15 -0.74
C THR A 2 17.12 6.53 -0.16
N ASP A 3 15.95 6.97 -0.62
CA ASP A 3 14.67 6.37 -0.21
C ASP A 3 14.64 4.87 -0.54
N ALA A 4 15.22 4.48 -1.69
CA ALA A 4 15.28 3.07 -2.06
C ALA A 4 16.07 2.24 -1.05
N GLN A 5 17.22 2.74 -0.59
CA GLN A 5 18.01 2.05 0.42
C GLN A 5 17.26 1.97 1.76
N SER A 6 16.61 3.07 2.14
CA SER A 6 15.83 3.11 3.39
C SER A 6 14.67 2.10 3.37
N VAL A 7 13.99 1.95 2.24
CA VAL A 7 12.93 0.96 2.07
C VAL A 7 13.50 -0.46 2.11
N ASP A 8 14.64 -0.68 1.47
CA ASP A 8 15.31 -2.00 1.53
C ASP A 8 15.66 -2.38 2.97
N ASP A 9 16.12 -1.41 3.76
CA ASP A 9 16.41 -1.62 5.18
C ASP A 9 15.15 -1.98 5.97
N LEU A 10 14.03 -1.31 5.70
CA LEU A 10 12.75 -1.64 6.34
C LEU A 10 12.24 -3.02 5.93
N LEU A 11 12.46 -3.43 4.70
CA LEU A 11 12.12 -4.79 4.26
C LEU A 11 12.92 -5.83 5.03
N SER A 12 14.18 -5.56 5.33
CA SER A 12 15.00 -6.44 6.16
C SER A 12 14.48 -6.50 7.61
N GLU A 13 14.02 -5.40 8.17
CA GLU A 13 13.36 -5.36 9.48
C GLU A 13 12.08 -6.21 9.48
N TRP A 14 11.25 -6.04 8.45
CA TRP A 14 9.94 -6.71 8.35
C TRP A 14 10.08 -8.23 8.29
N PHE A 15 10.96 -8.72 7.39
CA PHE A 15 11.05 -10.15 7.15
C PHE A 15 12.07 -10.86 8.03
N ASP A 16 12.95 -10.12 8.69
CA ASP A 16 14.03 -10.69 9.52
C ASP A 16 14.87 -11.72 8.74
N TRP A 17 15.06 -11.45 7.43
CA TRP A 17 15.78 -12.34 6.53
C TRP A 17 17.07 -11.68 6.06
N LYS A 18 17.97 -12.54 5.54
CA LYS A 18 19.14 -12.04 4.82
C LYS A 18 18.67 -11.23 3.60
N PRO A 19 19.39 -10.16 3.25
CA PRO A 19 19.08 -9.39 2.06
C PRO A 19 19.00 -10.29 0.82
N ILE A 20 17.94 -10.10 0.02
CA ILE A 20 17.73 -10.84 -1.22
C ILE A 20 18.45 -10.10 -2.34
N SER A 21 19.29 -10.82 -3.11
CA SER A 21 19.96 -10.26 -4.27
C SER A 21 18.93 -9.71 -5.26
N GLY A 22 19.15 -8.48 -5.72
CA GLY A 22 18.25 -7.81 -6.66
C GLY A 22 17.11 -7.05 -6.03
N ARG A 23 16.84 -7.19 -4.71
CA ARG A 23 15.75 -6.50 -4.05
C ARG A 23 15.89 -4.98 -4.13
N LEU A 24 17.09 -4.46 -3.86
CA LEU A 24 17.31 -3.02 -3.96
C LEU A 24 17.03 -2.50 -5.38
N ASN A 25 17.43 -3.23 -6.41
CA ASN A 25 17.15 -2.86 -7.79
C ASN A 25 15.62 -2.81 -8.06
N SER A 26 14.88 -3.76 -7.49
CA SER A 26 13.41 -3.75 -7.59
C SER A 26 12.80 -2.54 -6.91
N VAL A 27 13.29 -2.19 -5.72
CA VAL A 27 12.84 -0.99 -5.01
C VAL A 27 13.14 0.25 -5.84
N GLN A 28 14.33 0.35 -6.43
CA GLN A 28 14.70 1.47 -7.28
C GLN A 28 13.77 1.60 -8.50
N ARG A 29 13.37 0.48 -9.10
CA ARG A 29 12.40 0.50 -10.22
C ARG A 29 11.03 1.00 -9.78
N ALA A 30 10.57 0.59 -8.61
CA ALA A 30 9.29 1.07 -8.06
C ALA A 30 9.32 2.58 -7.81
N VAL A 31 10.44 3.10 -7.31
CA VAL A 31 10.64 4.55 -7.13
C VAL A 31 10.54 5.27 -8.48
N ARG A 32 11.22 4.76 -9.50
CA ARG A 32 11.20 5.38 -10.84
C ARG A 32 9.82 5.37 -11.48
N LYS A 33 8.99 4.36 -11.17
CA LYS A 33 7.62 4.27 -11.68
C LYS A 33 6.62 5.10 -10.88
N ASN A 34 7.06 5.73 -9.80
CA ASN A 34 6.20 6.43 -8.85
C ASN A 34 5.11 5.51 -8.25
N GLU A 35 5.48 4.26 -7.99
CA GLU A 35 4.59 3.25 -7.40
C GLU A 35 4.96 2.94 -5.96
N LEU A 36 5.87 3.71 -5.38
CA LEU A 36 6.32 3.56 -4.00
C LEU A 36 6.18 4.89 -3.28
N LEU A 37 5.42 4.90 -2.20
CA LEU A 37 5.25 6.05 -1.32
C LEU A 37 5.95 5.76 0.00
N VAL A 38 6.64 6.75 0.54
CA VAL A 38 7.36 6.61 1.81
C VAL A 38 6.84 7.61 2.83
N ALA A 39 6.91 7.23 4.09
CA ALA A 39 6.63 8.12 5.22
C ALA A 39 7.95 8.42 5.92
N GLU A 40 8.18 9.70 6.18
CA GLU A 40 9.37 10.15 6.90
C GLU A 40 8.98 10.71 8.26
N ALA A 41 9.83 10.44 9.25
CA ALA A 41 9.77 11.05 10.57
C ALA A 41 11.15 11.62 10.87
N GLY A 42 11.36 12.21 12.05
CA GLY A 42 12.62 12.83 12.38
C GLY A 42 13.85 11.93 12.25
N SER A 43 13.67 10.62 12.34
CA SER A 43 14.73 9.61 12.23
C SER A 43 14.96 9.10 10.81
N GLY A 44 14.17 9.55 9.84
CA GLY A 44 14.26 9.10 8.44
C GLY A 44 12.99 8.40 7.96
N VAL A 45 13.14 7.51 6.98
CA VAL A 45 12.00 6.75 6.43
C VAL A 45 11.55 5.71 7.45
N VAL A 46 10.29 5.77 7.84
CA VAL A 46 9.71 4.91 8.88
C VAL A 46 8.58 4.00 8.35
N GLY A 47 8.21 4.16 7.11
CA GLY A 47 7.20 3.31 6.50
C GLY A 47 7.14 3.50 5.00
N PHE A 48 6.51 2.57 4.32
CA PHE A 48 6.30 2.63 2.88
C PHE A 48 5.06 1.86 2.46
N ILE A 49 4.54 2.20 1.31
CA ILE A 49 3.51 1.41 0.62
C ILE A 49 3.89 1.31 -0.87
N HIS A 50 3.87 0.10 -1.37
CA HIS A 50 4.15 -0.21 -2.78
C HIS A 50 2.87 -0.69 -3.43
N TYR A 51 2.43 -0.02 -4.48
CA TYR A 51 1.33 -0.50 -5.30
C TYR A 51 1.79 -0.57 -6.76
N VAL A 52 1.19 -1.48 -7.50
CA VAL A 52 1.53 -1.73 -8.91
C VAL A 52 0.29 -1.45 -9.75
N LEU A 53 0.43 -0.61 -10.76
CA LEU A 53 -0.62 -0.39 -11.76
C LEU A 53 -0.41 -1.39 -12.91
N HIS A 54 -1.44 -2.17 -13.20
CA HIS A 54 -1.40 -3.11 -14.32
C HIS A 54 -2.70 -3.00 -15.12
N GLU A 55 -2.61 -3.22 -16.42
CA GLU A 55 -3.81 -3.25 -17.26
C GLU A 55 -4.69 -4.43 -16.89
N ASP A 56 -5.98 -4.17 -16.81
CA ASP A 56 -6.98 -5.20 -16.62
C ASP A 56 -8.01 -5.09 -17.76
N ILE A 57 -7.91 -5.99 -18.70
CA ILE A 57 -8.77 -5.95 -19.90
C ILE A 57 -10.23 -6.31 -19.57
N ILE A 58 -10.47 -6.96 -18.44
CA ILE A 58 -11.83 -7.30 -18.00
C ILE A 58 -12.51 -6.07 -17.41
N ASP A 59 -11.81 -5.34 -16.55
CA ASP A 59 -12.37 -4.16 -15.89
C ASP A 59 -12.23 -2.89 -16.73
N GLY A 60 -11.48 -2.94 -17.82
CA GLY A 60 -11.43 -1.85 -18.79
C GLY A 60 -10.50 -0.72 -18.43
N GLY A 61 -9.44 -0.98 -17.68
CA GLY A 61 -8.44 0.03 -17.33
C GLY A 61 -7.41 -0.49 -16.37
N PRO A 62 -6.47 0.37 -15.92
CA PRO A 62 -5.47 -0.07 -14.95
C PRO A 62 -6.10 -0.41 -13.62
N ASN A 63 -5.58 -1.46 -13.01
CA ASN A 63 -5.95 -1.88 -11.66
C ASN A 63 -4.72 -1.70 -10.77
N ALA A 64 -4.92 -1.18 -9.57
CA ALA A 64 -3.84 -1.01 -8.60
C ALA A 64 -3.86 -2.18 -7.64
N PHE A 65 -2.71 -2.83 -7.45
CA PHE A 65 -2.54 -3.87 -6.45
C PHE A 65 -1.53 -3.39 -5.42
N ILE A 66 -1.94 -3.31 -4.16
CA ILE A 66 -1.04 -3.00 -3.05
C ILE A 66 -0.28 -4.28 -2.72
N SER A 67 1.02 -4.30 -3.06
CA SER A 67 1.83 -5.51 -2.96
C SER A 67 2.72 -5.55 -1.72
N ALA A 68 3.05 -4.38 -1.13
CA ALA A 68 3.85 -4.32 0.09
C ALA A 68 3.47 -3.06 0.87
N PHE A 69 3.34 -3.20 2.17
CA PHE A 69 2.90 -2.10 3.03
C PHE A 69 3.44 -2.36 4.44
N TYR A 70 4.31 -1.48 4.92
CA TYR A 70 4.96 -1.68 6.20
C TYR A 70 5.24 -0.36 6.89
N VAL A 71 5.03 -0.32 8.20
CA VAL A 71 5.44 0.77 9.08
C VAL A 71 6.34 0.17 10.14
N SER A 72 7.48 0.82 10.39
CA SER A 72 8.42 0.38 11.41
C SER A 72 7.70 0.19 12.75
N GLU A 73 8.03 -0.89 13.44
CA GLU A 73 7.36 -1.28 14.69
C GLU A 73 7.37 -0.15 15.71
N ALA A 74 8.49 0.55 15.83
CA ALA A 74 8.64 1.65 16.79
C ALA A 74 7.72 2.85 16.50
N GLU A 75 7.24 2.97 15.26
CA GLU A 75 6.44 4.12 14.82
C GLU A 75 4.94 3.76 14.65
N ARG A 76 4.55 2.55 14.97
CA ARG A 76 3.16 2.12 14.85
C ARG A 76 2.29 2.80 15.89
N GLY A 77 1.00 2.94 15.57
CA GLY A 77 0.04 3.60 16.44
C GLY A 77 -0.02 5.12 16.30
N ASN A 78 0.74 5.70 15.36
CA ASN A 78 0.79 7.15 15.12
C ASN A 78 0.06 7.60 13.86
N GLY A 79 -0.72 6.72 13.24
CA GLY A 79 -1.51 7.06 12.05
C GLY A 79 -0.73 7.05 10.74
N ILE A 80 0.54 6.62 10.74
CA ILE A 80 1.39 6.61 9.54
C ILE A 80 0.83 5.64 8.49
N GLY A 81 0.39 4.46 8.90
CA GLY A 81 -0.21 3.48 7.99
C GLY A 81 -1.46 4.03 7.32
N THR A 82 -2.30 4.72 8.08
CA THR A 82 -3.50 5.36 7.55
C THR A 82 -3.14 6.39 6.48
N LEU A 83 -2.17 7.26 6.74
CA LEU A 83 -1.74 8.28 5.79
C LEU A 83 -1.18 7.66 4.51
N LEU A 84 -0.35 6.62 4.63
CA LEU A 84 0.22 5.92 3.48
C LEU A 84 -0.89 5.28 2.63
N LEU A 85 -1.83 4.61 3.27
CA LEU A 85 -2.93 3.95 2.55
C LEU A 85 -3.82 4.97 1.84
N GLU A 86 -4.21 6.03 2.52
CA GLU A 86 -5.03 7.09 1.93
C GLU A 86 -4.35 7.72 0.72
N LYS A 87 -3.05 7.97 0.81
CA LYS A 87 -2.31 8.55 -0.30
C LYS A 87 -2.17 7.58 -1.47
N ALA A 88 -1.94 6.31 -1.20
CA ALA A 88 -1.86 5.28 -2.25
C ALA A 88 -3.20 5.16 -3.00
N ILE A 89 -4.32 5.20 -2.28
CA ILE A 89 -5.65 5.16 -2.89
C ILE A 89 -5.85 6.40 -3.78
N ALA A 90 -5.62 7.58 -3.24
CA ALA A 90 -5.79 8.84 -3.98
C ALA A 90 -4.88 8.88 -5.22
N ASP A 91 -3.63 8.48 -5.05
CA ASP A 91 -2.65 8.45 -6.13
C ASP A 91 -3.06 7.49 -7.25
N SER A 92 -3.42 6.27 -6.91
CA SER A 92 -3.80 5.25 -7.90
C SER A 92 -5.07 5.65 -8.66
N LEU A 93 -6.08 6.16 -7.97
CA LEU A 93 -7.30 6.65 -8.61
C LEU A 93 -7.01 7.88 -9.50
N GLY A 94 -6.15 8.77 -9.04
CA GLY A 94 -5.72 9.93 -9.83
C GLY A 94 -4.95 9.55 -11.08
N ARG A 95 -4.33 8.38 -11.10
CA ARG A 95 -3.63 7.82 -12.27
C ARG A 95 -4.53 6.95 -13.14
N GLY A 96 -5.83 6.96 -12.90
CA GLY A 96 -6.82 6.28 -13.72
C GLY A 96 -7.17 4.87 -13.30
N ALA A 97 -6.75 4.42 -12.11
CA ALA A 97 -7.09 3.08 -11.65
C ALA A 97 -8.61 2.90 -11.57
N VAL A 98 -9.10 1.79 -12.11
CA VAL A 98 -10.52 1.42 -12.07
C VAL A 98 -10.83 0.48 -10.92
N GLY A 99 -9.80 -0.01 -10.23
CA GLY A 99 -9.91 -0.84 -9.03
C GLY A 99 -8.66 -0.71 -8.19
N VAL A 100 -8.79 -0.95 -6.90
CA VAL A 100 -7.68 -1.03 -5.96
C VAL A 100 -7.85 -2.31 -5.14
N GLU A 101 -6.88 -3.19 -5.21
CA GLU A 101 -6.95 -4.51 -4.61
C GLU A 101 -5.73 -4.76 -3.72
N THR A 102 -5.88 -5.67 -2.79
CA THR A 102 -4.78 -6.14 -1.95
C THR A 102 -5.07 -7.52 -1.38
N SER A 103 -4.07 -8.11 -0.74
CA SER A 103 -4.26 -9.30 0.06
C SER A 103 -3.44 -9.18 1.34
N THR A 104 -3.84 -9.89 2.37
CA THR A 104 -3.09 -9.90 3.63
C THR A 104 -3.36 -11.18 4.41
N ILE A 105 -2.37 -11.59 5.21
CA ILE A 105 -2.51 -12.65 6.19
C ILE A 105 -2.65 -12.10 7.61
N HIS A 106 -2.58 -10.77 7.78
CA HIS A 106 -2.56 -10.12 9.09
C HIS A 106 -3.91 -9.48 9.42
N VAL A 107 -4.45 -9.83 10.59
CA VAL A 107 -5.74 -9.31 11.07
C VAL A 107 -5.73 -7.79 11.19
N ARG A 108 -4.65 -7.22 11.69
CA ARG A 108 -4.56 -5.75 11.87
C ARG A 108 -4.57 -5.01 10.53
N ALA A 109 -3.87 -5.55 9.55
CA ALA A 109 -3.89 -4.98 8.21
C ALA A 109 -5.28 -5.08 7.58
N LYS A 110 -5.93 -6.26 7.72
CA LYS A 110 -7.30 -6.44 7.24
C LYS A 110 -8.25 -5.41 7.84
N GLN A 111 -8.15 -5.18 9.15
CA GLN A 111 -8.98 -4.18 9.84
C GLN A 111 -8.73 -2.77 9.30
N LEU A 112 -7.47 -2.41 9.04
CA LEU A 112 -7.12 -1.12 8.46
C LEU A 112 -7.75 -0.95 7.07
N TYR A 113 -7.62 -1.96 6.22
CA TYR A 113 -8.23 -1.92 4.89
C TYR A 113 -9.76 -1.78 4.97
N GLU A 114 -10.39 -2.55 5.86
CA GLU A 114 -11.85 -2.50 6.02
C GLU A 114 -12.34 -1.15 6.51
N ARG A 115 -11.57 -0.48 7.38
CA ARG A 115 -11.89 0.88 7.80
C ARG A 115 -11.79 1.90 6.66
N HIS A 116 -11.07 1.57 5.59
CA HIS A 116 -10.89 2.41 4.42
C HIS A 116 -11.70 1.93 3.22
N HIS A 117 -12.82 1.27 3.49
CA HIS A 117 -13.81 0.87 2.49
C HIS A 117 -13.37 -0.27 1.57
N PHE A 118 -12.37 -1.05 1.99
CA PHE A 118 -12.06 -2.31 1.33
C PHE A 118 -13.02 -3.39 1.84
N LYS A 119 -13.45 -4.25 0.93
CA LYS A 119 -14.31 -5.39 1.24
C LYS A 119 -13.64 -6.68 0.84
N GLN A 120 -13.78 -7.69 1.67
CA GLN A 120 -13.22 -9.00 1.39
C GLN A 120 -13.96 -9.63 0.21
N THR A 121 -13.19 -10.06 -0.78
CA THR A 121 -13.74 -10.70 -1.98
C THR A 121 -13.52 -12.20 -1.95
N MET A 122 -12.46 -12.66 -1.30
CA MET A 122 -12.07 -14.07 -1.32
C MET A 122 -11.23 -14.41 -0.11
N GLY A 123 -11.17 -15.69 0.26
CA GLY A 123 -10.39 -16.18 1.39
C GLY A 123 -11.21 -16.25 2.67
N ASP A 124 -10.85 -17.16 3.57
CA ASP A 124 -11.51 -17.31 4.87
C ASP A 124 -10.50 -17.56 5.99
N ILE A 125 -9.48 -18.37 5.76
CA ILE A 125 -8.44 -18.70 6.73
C ILE A 125 -7.08 -18.44 6.06
N GLY A 126 -6.21 -17.70 6.74
CA GLY A 126 -4.91 -17.33 6.21
C GLY A 126 -5.00 -16.07 5.36
N GLU A 127 -4.65 -16.16 4.09
CA GLU A 127 -4.66 -15.00 3.21
C GLU A 127 -6.07 -14.63 2.76
N VAL A 128 -6.44 -13.37 2.94
CA VAL A 128 -7.70 -12.82 2.45
C VAL A 128 -7.41 -11.77 1.37
N PHE A 129 -8.29 -11.71 0.38
CA PHE A 129 -8.23 -10.72 -0.70
C PHE A 129 -9.30 -9.67 -0.46
N LEU A 130 -8.94 -8.42 -0.67
CA LEU A 130 -9.84 -7.29 -0.44
C LEU A 130 -9.80 -6.36 -1.65
N GLU A 131 -10.93 -5.72 -1.91
CA GLU A 131 -11.08 -4.74 -2.98
C GLU A 131 -11.73 -3.48 -2.43
N LEU A 132 -11.21 -2.32 -2.86
CA LEU A 132 -11.77 -1.02 -2.47
C LEU A 132 -13.16 -0.86 -3.11
N ASP A 133 -14.15 -0.54 -2.29
CA ASP A 133 -15.45 -0.06 -2.76
C ASP A 133 -15.29 1.40 -3.16
N ILE A 134 -14.99 1.64 -4.43
CA ILE A 134 -14.70 2.98 -4.95
C ILE A 134 -15.90 3.90 -4.78
N ALA A 135 -17.10 3.41 -5.02
CA ALA A 135 -18.32 4.22 -4.88
C ALA A 135 -18.47 4.72 -3.44
N GLU A 136 -18.27 3.85 -2.46
CA GLU A 136 -18.33 4.22 -1.05
C GLU A 136 -17.21 5.20 -0.69
N TYR A 137 -16.00 4.94 -1.15
CA TYR A 137 -14.85 5.82 -0.93
C TYR A 137 -15.14 7.24 -1.45
N LEU A 138 -15.59 7.36 -2.69
CA LEU A 138 -15.88 8.66 -3.29
C LEU A 138 -17.04 9.37 -2.59
N ARG A 139 -18.04 8.64 -2.13
CA ARG A 139 -19.17 9.20 -1.39
C ARG A 139 -18.70 9.84 -0.07
N VAL A 140 -17.80 9.18 0.64
CA VAL A 140 -17.28 9.67 1.92
C VAL A 140 -16.36 10.88 1.69
N GLU A 141 -15.50 10.83 0.67
CA GLU A 141 -14.63 11.96 0.32
C GLU A 141 -15.42 13.22 0.00
N LYS A 142 -16.49 13.12 -0.77
CA LYS A 142 -17.35 14.26 -1.08
C LYS A 142 -17.98 14.88 0.17
N LYS A 143 -18.38 14.07 1.14
CA LYS A 143 -18.90 14.57 2.41
C LYS A 143 -17.84 15.30 3.22
N GLY A 144 -16.59 14.84 3.16
CA GLY A 144 -15.47 15.47 3.87
C GLY A 144 -15.09 16.84 3.31
N GLU A 145 -15.43 17.12 2.05
CA GLU A 145 -15.16 18.39 1.39
C GLU A 145 -16.22 19.46 1.69
N MET A 146 -17.33 19.06 2.22
CA MET A 146 -18.41 19.95 2.60
C MET A 146 -18.35 20.32 4.08
#